data_5122f3693783e9b118d57fc0072ac8e9
#
_entry.id   5122f3693783e9b118d57fc0072ac8e9
#
_cell.length_a   1.000
_cell.length_b   1.000
_cell.length_c   1.000
_cell.angle_alpha   90.00
_cell.angle_beta   90.00
_cell.angle_gamma   90.00
#
_symmetry.space_group_name_H-M   'P 1'
#
loop_
_entity.id
_entity.type
_entity.pdbx_description
1 polymer ?
#
loop_
_entity_poly.entity_id
_entity_poly.type
_entity_poly.pdbx_seq_one_letter_code
_entity_poly.pdbx_strand_id
1 'polypeptide(L)'
;VLALPEDMLRDAVEVPDRPPVPPVAECPDPGAIAALFELLKDAAAPIAIVGGADWSPRAAHHFANFACRHGIPVAAAFRRQDAVANDCSVYAGQLGYGPNPRLQQRVRDADLILAVGARLGESTTDGYKLITPDHPGQTLVHVHPDPSELGRVYHADLPICADMGEFAEMVDGWSD
;
A
#
# COMPACT_ATOMS: atom_id res chain seq x y z
N VAL A 1 -3.89 -10.06 -19.48
CA VAL A 1 -3.31 -11.42 -19.31
C VAL A 1 -2.60 -11.80 -20.59
N LEU A 2 -1.31 -12.19 -20.48
CA LEU A 2 -0.52 -12.72 -21.59
C LEU A 2 -0.39 -14.24 -21.40
N ALA A 3 -0.87 -15.00 -22.36
CA ALA A 3 -0.69 -16.45 -22.38
C ALA A 3 0.57 -16.78 -23.21
N LEU A 4 1.46 -17.59 -22.64
CA LEU A 4 2.71 -18.02 -23.26
C LEU A 4 2.68 -19.56 -23.41
N PRO A 5 2.02 -20.10 -24.49
CA PRO A 5 1.99 -21.54 -24.72
C PRO A 5 3.41 -22.08 -24.94
N GLU A 6 3.71 -23.25 -24.38
CA GLU A 6 5.07 -23.81 -24.37
C GLU A 6 5.60 -24.08 -25.79
N ASP A 7 4.75 -24.49 -26.71
CA ASP A 7 5.10 -24.71 -28.11
C ASP A 7 5.52 -23.41 -28.80
N MET A 8 4.79 -22.31 -28.56
CA MET A 8 5.09 -21.00 -29.13
C MET A 8 6.40 -20.41 -28.59
N LEU A 9 6.81 -20.77 -27.37
CA LEU A 9 8.07 -20.30 -26.78
C LEU A 9 9.30 -20.91 -27.45
N ARG A 10 9.15 -21.94 -28.28
CA ARG A 10 10.24 -22.61 -29.03
C ARG A 10 10.42 -22.08 -30.41
N ASP A 11 9.48 -21.27 -30.90
CA ASP A 11 9.55 -20.74 -32.27
C ASP A 11 10.63 -19.67 -32.39
N ALA A 12 11.41 -19.77 -33.45
CA ALA A 12 12.34 -18.72 -33.83
C ALA A 12 11.63 -17.75 -34.77
N VAL A 13 11.64 -16.47 -34.43
CA VAL A 13 10.97 -15.43 -35.20
C VAL A 13 11.92 -14.26 -35.44
N GLU A 14 11.80 -13.62 -36.60
CA GLU A 14 12.46 -12.35 -36.88
C GLU A 14 11.47 -11.21 -36.65
N VAL A 15 11.71 -10.44 -35.59
CA VAL A 15 10.90 -9.27 -35.24
C VAL A 15 11.81 -8.09 -34.95
N PRO A 16 11.43 -6.87 -35.35
CA PRO A 16 12.17 -5.68 -34.97
C PRO A 16 12.02 -5.41 -33.47
N ASP A 17 13.11 -5.08 -32.79
CA ASP A 17 13.06 -4.58 -31.43
C ASP A 17 12.20 -3.30 -31.36
N ARG A 18 11.36 -3.24 -30.35
CA ARG A 18 10.56 -2.05 -30.04
C ARG A 18 10.93 -1.56 -28.65
N PRO A 19 11.04 -0.25 -28.46
CA PRO A 19 11.22 0.29 -27.12
C PRO A 19 9.98 -0.07 -26.26
N PRO A 20 10.18 -0.29 -24.94
CA PRO A 20 9.05 -0.49 -24.04
C PRO A 20 8.17 0.76 -24.03
N VAL A 21 6.87 0.55 -23.87
CA VAL A 21 5.94 1.66 -23.64
C VAL A 21 6.23 2.22 -22.26
N PRO A 22 6.47 3.53 -22.10
CA PRO A 22 6.68 4.09 -20.77
C PRO A 22 5.43 3.90 -19.91
N PRO A 23 5.60 3.54 -18.62
CA PRO A 23 4.46 3.45 -17.72
C PRO A 23 3.79 4.82 -17.57
N VAL A 24 2.47 4.80 -17.40
CA VAL A 24 1.69 5.99 -17.03
C VAL A 24 1.49 5.92 -15.52
N ALA A 25 1.97 6.94 -14.82
CA ALA A 25 1.76 7.07 -13.38
C ALA A 25 0.43 7.80 -13.10
N GLU A 26 -0.36 7.27 -12.19
CA GLU A 26 -1.60 7.89 -11.72
C GLU A 26 -1.28 8.78 -10.51
N CYS A 27 -1.50 10.10 -10.68
CA CYS A 27 -1.31 11.05 -9.58
C CYS A 27 -2.55 11.05 -8.67
N PRO A 28 -2.39 11.07 -7.34
CA PRO A 28 -3.53 11.15 -6.44
C PRO A 28 -4.24 12.51 -6.56
N ASP A 29 -5.56 12.49 -6.38
CA ASP A 29 -6.34 13.73 -6.31
C ASP A 29 -5.94 14.56 -5.08
N PRO A 30 -5.59 15.86 -5.21
CA PRO A 30 -5.23 16.71 -4.08
C PRO A 30 -6.33 16.82 -3.02
N GLY A 31 -7.60 16.78 -3.42
CA GLY A 31 -8.75 16.77 -2.50
C GLY A 31 -8.79 15.50 -1.66
N ALA A 32 -8.46 14.34 -2.24
CA ALA A 32 -8.35 13.09 -1.49
C ALA A 32 -7.16 13.11 -0.52
N ILE A 33 -6.05 13.74 -0.89
CA ILE A 33 -4.91 13.92 0.03
C ILE A 33 -5.28 14.85 1.18
N ALA A 34 -5.97 15.97 0.93
CA ALA A 34 -6.47 16.84 2.00
C ALA A 34 -7.38 16.06 2.97
N ALA A 35 -8.30 15.24 2.44
CA ALA A 35 -9.17 14.41 3.26
C ALA A 35 -8.40 13.37 4.09
N LEU A 36 -7.34 12.79 3.55
CA LEU A 36 -6.44 11.90 4.30
C LEU A 36 -5.84 12.63 5.51
N PHE A 37 -5.33 13.84 5.33
CA PHE A 37 -4.73 14.60 6.43
C PHE A 37 -5.75 15.00 7.50
N GLU A 38 -6.99 15.32 7.12
CA GLU A 38 -8.07 15.54 8.11
C GLU A 38 -8.36 14.27 8.92
N LEU A 39 -8.44 13.10 8.28
CA LEU A 39 -8.61 11.82 8.98
C LEU A 39 -7.42 11.51 9.92
N LEU A 40 -6.20 11.82 9.51
CA LEU A 40 -5.00 11.62 10.33
C LEU A 40 -4.93 12.55 11.55
N LYS A 41 -5.46 13.78 11.47
CA LYS A 41 -5.55 14.70 12.61
C LYS A 41 -6.41 14.14 13.74
N ASP A 42 -7.50 13.44 13.39
CA ASP A 42 -8.45 12.88 14.34
C ASP A 42 -8.03 11.49 14.85
N ALA A 43 -7.10 10.83 14.17
CA ALA A 43 -6.68 9.48 14.52
C ALA A 43 -5.76 9.47 15.76
N ALA A 44 -6.15 8.72 16.78
CA ALA A 44 -5.36 8.53 18.00
C ALA A 44 -4.33 7.39 17.88
N ALA A 45 -4.61 6.44 17.01
CA ALA A 45 -3.83 5.21 16.87
C ALA A 45 -3.70 4.74 15.40
N PRO A 46 -3.20 5.60 14.47
CA PRO A 46 -3.08 5.23 13.07
C PRO A 46 -1.99 4.16 12.85
N ILE A 47 -2.15 3.34 11.82
CA ILE A 47 -1.12 2.42 11.33
C ILE A 47 -1.15 2.38 9.81
N ALA A 48 0.02 2.32 9.17
CA ALA A 48 0.14 2.10 7.74
C ALA A 48 0.47 0.64 7.42
N ILE A 49 -0.11 0.11 6.35
CA ILE A 49 0.21 -1.21 5.79
C ILE A 49 0.68 -1.00 4.35
N VAL A 50 1.97 -1.18 4.10
CA VAL A 50 2.57 -0.96 2.78
C VAL A 50 2.76 -2.27 2.04
N GLY A 51 2.47 -2.28 0.74
CA GLY A 51 2.57 -3.49 -0.06
C GLY A 51 2.44 -3.22 -1.56
N GLY A 52 2.14 -4.25 -2.34
CA GLY A 52 1.96 -4.13 -3.77
C GLY A 52 3.26 -4.04 -4.57
N ALA A 53 3.19 -3.55 -5.80
CA ALA A 53 4.32 -3.33 -6.69
C ALA A 53 4.79 -1.86 -6.68
N ASP A 54 5.80 -1.58 -7.49
CA ASP A 54 6.24 -0.24 -7.89
C ASP A 54 6.78 0.69 -6.78
N TRP A 55 7.26 0.09 -5.69
CA TRP A 55 8.03 0.80 -4.69
C TRP A 55 9.47 1.02 -5.16
N SER A 56 9.77 2.22 -5.64
CA SER A 56 11.15 2.64 -5.85
C SER A 56 11.82 3.00 -4.52
N PRO A 57 13.17 3.01 -4.43
CA PRO A 57 13.86 3.50 -3.24
C PRO A 57 13.48 4.93 -2.86
N ARG A 58 13.18 5.77 -3.86
CA ARG A 58 12.70 7.15 -3.66
C ARG A 58 11.31 7.17 -3.02
N ALA A 59 10.36 6.38 -3.54
CA ALA A 59 9.02 6.27 -2.97
C ALA A 59 9.05 5.76 -1.52
N ALA A 60 9.86 4.73 -1.25
CA ALA A 60 10.05 4.20 0.09
C ALA A 60 10.59 5.26 1.07
N HIS A 61 11.54 6.09 0.61
CA HIS A 61 12.11 7.18 1.41
C HIS A 61 11.07 8.28 1.71
N HIS A 62 10.34 8.75 0.70
CA HIS A 62 9.28 9.76 0.89
C HIS A 62 8.21 9.26 1.86
N PHE A 63 7.74 8.03 1.68
CA PHE A 63 6.74 7.46 2.57
C PHE A 63 7.24 7.31 4.01
N ALA A 64 8.49 6.87 4.19
CA ALA A 64 9.10 6.78 5.52
C ALA A 64 9.22 8.15 6.20
N ASN A 65 9.59 9.21 5.47
CA ASN A 65 9.63 10.58 6.00
C ASN A 65 8.25 11.05 6.45
N PHE A 66 7.23 10.85 5.61
CA PHE A 66 5.85 11.16 5.95
C PHE A 66 5.44 10.41 7.23
N ALA A 67 5.63 9.09 7.27
CA ALA A 67 5.26 8.28 8.42
C ALA A 67 6.00 8.69 9.69
N CYS A 68 7.31 9.04 9.60
CA CYS A 68 8.10 9.56 10.72
C CYS A 68 7.55 10.87 11.26
N ARG A 69 7.22 11.83 10.36
CA ARG A 69 6.70 13.16 10.79
C ARG A 69 5.37 13.05 11.52
N HIS A 70 4.53 12.10 11.10
CA HIS A 70 3.19 11.92 11.67
C HIS A 70 3.13 10.82 12.75
N GLY A 71 4.27 10.19 13.09
CA GLY A 71 4.33 9.15 14.12
C GLY A 71 3.52 7.90 13.76
N ILE A 72 3.39 7.58 12.46
CA ILE A 72 2.60 6.46 11.95
C ILE A 72 3.47 5.20 11.88
N PRO A 73 3.23 4.15 12.68
CA PRO A 73 3.90 2.88 12.53
C PRO A 73 3.60 2.25 11.16
N VAL A 74 4.61 1.68 10.51
CA VAL A 74 4.50 1.08 9.18
C VAL A 74 4.72 -0.43 9.25
N ALA A 75 3.72 -1.20 8.86
CA ALA A 75 3.79 -2.64 8.70
C ALA A 75 3.94 -3.00 7.22
N ALA A 76 4.86 -3.90 6.89
CA ALA A 76 4.97 -4.46 5.55
C ALA A 76 3.95 -5.57 5.33
N ALA A 77 3.23 -5.54 4.22
CA ALA A 77 2.37 -6.62 3.78
C ALA A 77 3.19 -7.89 3.44
N PHE A 78 2.51 -9.03 3.30
CA PHE A 78 3.17 -10.29 2.97
C PHE A 78 4.09 -10.19 1.75
N ARG A 79 5.35 -10.61 1.92
CA ARG A 79 6.43 -10.58 0.91
C ARG A 79 6.82 -9.18 0.41
N ARG A 80 6.57 -8.13 1.21
CA ARG A 80 6.93 -6.75 0.84
C ARG A 80 7.73 -6.03 1.93
N GLN A 81 8.60 -6.76 2.62
CA GLN A 81 9.52 -6.19 3.61
C GLN A 81 10.52 -5.19 3.02
N ASP A 82 10.66 -5.19 1.70
CA ASP A 82 11.47 -4.27 0.91
C ASP A 82 10.83 -2.89 0.68
N ALA A 83 9.52 -2.76 0.91
CA ALA A 83 8.79 -1.51 0.67
C ALA A 83 9.17 -0.37 1.64
N VAL A 84 9.74 -0.70 2.79
CA VAL A 84 10.25 0.26 3.79
C VAL A 84 11.55 -0.28 4.38
N ALA A 85 12.53 0.58 4.61
CA ALA A 85 13.77 0.21 5.26
C ALA A 85 13.50 -0.34 6.68
N ASN A 86 13.98 -1.56 6.95
CA ASN A 86 13.66 -2.28 8.20
C ASN A 86 14.38 -1.70 9.43
N ASP A 87 15.36 -0.84 9.24
CA ASP A 87 16.06 -0.08 10.27
C ASP A 87 15.43 1.32 10.50
N CYS A 88 14.39 1.65 9.75
CA CYS A 88 13.64 2.89 9.96
C CYS A 88 12.87 2.84 11.28
N SER A 89 12.87 3.95 12.04
CA SER A 89 12.23 4.04 13.37
C SER A 89 10.74 3.79 13.38
N VAL A 90 10.05 3.97 12.25
CA VAL A 90 8.62 3.70 12.12
C VAL A 90 8.31 2.28 11.66
N TYR A 91 9.29 1.49 11.26
CA TYR A 91 9.05 0.12 10.83
C TYR A 91 8.59 -0.75 12.01
N ALA A 92 7.35 -1.22 11.93
CA ALA A 92 6.71 -2.01 12.98
C ALA A 92 6.80 -3.53 12.78
N GLY A 93 7.29 -3.98 11.63
CA GLY A 93 7.42 -5.39 11.28
C GLY A 93 6.62 -5.79 10.04
N GLN A 94 6.50 -7.10 9.81
CA GLN A 94 5.79 -7.64 8.66
C GLN A 94 4.50 -8.37 9.07
N LEU A 95 3.49 -8.26 8.23
CA LEU A 95 2.26 -9.04 8.26
C LEU A 95 2.38 -10.24 7.30
N GLY A 96 1.60 -11.28 7.52
CA GLY A 96 1.63 -12.50 6.73
C GLY A 96 1.73 -13.73 7.62
N TYR A 97 2.50 -14.72 7.19
CA TYR A 97 2.67 -15.95 7.97
C TYR A 97 3.66 -15.74 9.12
N GLY A 98 3.21 -16.02 10.35
CA GLY A 98 4.01 -15.88 11.57
C GLY A 98 4.37 -14.44 11.95
N PRO A 99 3.46 -13.46 11.85
CA PRO A 99 3.74 -12.09 12.25
C PRO A 99 3.88 -11.99 13.77
N ASN A 100 4.54 -10.93 14.23
CA ASN A 100 4.62 -10.65 15.65
C ASN A 100 3.19 -10.44 16.23
N PRO A 101 2.78 -11.17 17.29
CA PRO A 101 1.44 -11.01 17.89
C PRO A 101 1.15 -9.58 18.38
N ARG A 102 2.17 -8.83 18.81
CA ARG A 102 2.01 -7.43 19.21
C ARG A 102 1.68 -6.54 18.02
N LEU A 103 2.25 -6.84 16.83
CA LEU A 103 1.91 -6.12 15.61
C LEU A 103 0.48 -6.43 15.18
N GLN A 104 0.05 -7.70 15.26
CA GLN A 104 -1.34 -8.06 14.98
C GLN A 104 -2.31 -7.33 15.92
N GLN A 105 -1.98 -7.28 17.22
CA GLN A 105 -2.79 -6.55 18.17
C GLN A 105 -2.82 -5.05 17.85
N ARG A 106 -1.67 -4.47 17.48
CA ARG A 106 -1.59 -3.05 17.08
C ARG A 106 -2.47 -2.73 15.87
N VAL A 107 -2.59 -3.65 14.90
CA VAL A 107 -3.49 -3.49 13.76
C VAL A 107 -4.95 -3.56 14.19
N ARG A 108 -5.30 -4.49 15.11
CA ARG A 108 -6.68 -4.60 15.63
C ARG A 108 -7.10 -3.38 16.44
N ASP A 109 -6.18 -2.80 17.19
CA ASP A 109 -6.42 -1.65 18.07
C ASP A 109 -6.29 -0.30 17.34
N ALA A 110 -5.91 -0.30 16.05
CA ALA A 110 -5.83 0.92 15.27
C ALA A 110 -7.23 1.50 15.06
N ASP A 111 -7.36 2.81 15.10
CA ASP A 111 -8.58 3.54 14.74
C ASP A 111 -8.56 3.95 13.27
N LEU A 112 -7.37 4.06 12.67
CA LEU A 112 -7.18 4.33 11.24
C LEU A 112 -6.14 3.38 10.65
N ILE A 113 -6.49 2.74 9.53
CA ILE A 113 -5.58 1.94 8.71
C ILE A 113 -5.36 2.65 7.37
N LEU A 114 -4.10 3.00 7.09
CA LEU A 114 -3.66 3.52 5.80
C LEU A 114 -3.01 2.38 5.00
N ALA A 115 -3.77 1.73 4.13
CA ALA A 115 -3.28 0.69 3.24
C ALA A 115 -2.73 1.31 1.95
N VAL A 116 -1.43 1.14 1.67
CA VAL A 116 -0.76 1.75 0.52
C VAL A 116 -0.17 0.68 -0.38
N GLY A 117 -0.77 0.49 -1.55
CA GLY A 117 -0.44 -0.52 -2.54
C GLY A 117 -0.79 -1.96 -2.13
N ALA A 118 -1.18 -2.18 -0.90
CA ALA A 118 -1.52 -3.51 -0.40
C ALA A 118 -2.95 -3.89 -0.78
N ARG A 119 -3.14 -5.11 -1.31
CA ARG A 119 -4.47 -5.65 -1.62
C ARG A 119 -5.27 -6.06 -0.39
N LEU A 120 -4.67 -6.09 0.78
CA LEU A 120 -5.24 -6.61 2.02
C LEU A 120 -5.81 -8.04 1.86
N GLY A 121 -5.09 -8.88 1.10
CA GLY A 121 -5.48 -10.26 0.83
C GLY A 121 -5.27 -11.17 2.03
N GLU A 122 -5.72 -12.44 1.87
CA GLU A 122 -5.72 -13.49 2.89
C GLU A 122 -4.43 -13.58 3.70
N SER A 123 -3.27 -13.64 3.04
CA SER A 123 -1.97 -13.78 3.71
C SER A 123 -1.61 -12.60 4.61
N THR A 124 -1.93 -11.36 4.19
CA THR A 124 -1.62 -10.15 4.95
C THR A 124 -2.57 -9.97 6.14
N THR A 125 -3.81 -10.43 6.01
CA THR A 125 -4.88 -10.18 6.99
C THR A 125 -5.24 -11.38 7.85
N ASP A 126 -4.36 -12.39 7.92
CA ASP A 126 -4.57 -13.63 8.70
C ASP A 126 -5.91 -14.31 8.36
N GLY A 127 -6.12 -14.59 7.08
CA GLY A 127 -7.37 -15.19 6.62
C GLY A 127 -8.59 -14.28 6.80
N TYR A 128 -8.42 -12.98 6.57
CA TYR A 128 -9.46 -11.93 6.75
C TYR A 128 -9.96 -11.78 8.19
N LYS A 129 -9.13 -12.17 9.18
CA LYS A 129 -9.48 -12.09 10.63
C LYS A 129 -8.82 -10.90 11.31
N LEU A 130 -7.76 -10.33 10.72
CA LEU A 130 -7.03 -9.20 11.28
C LEU A 130 -7.82 -7.90 11.15
N ILE A 131 -8.46 -7.73 10.00
CA ILE A 131 -9.37 -6.64 9.65
C ILE A 131 -10.65 -7.32 9.17
N THR A 132 -11.82 -6.89 9.66
CA THR A 132 -13.11 -7.48 9.28
C THR A 132 -13.60 -6.85 7.97
N PRO A 133 -13.85 -7.62 6.89
CA PRO A 133 -14.22 -7.07 5.59
C PRO A 133 -15.51 -6.25 5.59
N ASP A 134 -16.58 -6.75 6.25
CA ASP A 134 -17.91 -6.15 6.18
C ASP A 134 -18.02 -4.84 6.96
N HIS A 135 -17.35 -4.76 8.11
CA HIS A 135 -17.30 -3.58 8.96
C HIS A 135 -15.95 -3.55 9.67
N PRO A 136 -14.90 -3.03 9.02
CA PRO A 136 -13.68 -2.73 9.75
C PRO A 136 -14.06 -1.78 10.89
N GLY A 137 -13.71 -2.11 12.11
CA GLY A 137 -13.91 -1.21 13.25
C GLY A 137 -13.03 0.04 13.15
N GLN A 138 -12.22 0.12 12.09
CA GLN A 138 -11.24 1.16 11.80
C GLN A 138 -11.68 1.98 10.59
N THR A 139 -11.33 3.24 10.56
CA THR A 139 -11.36 4.05 9.34
C THR A 139 -10.30 3.49 8.36
N LEU A 140 -10.72 3.08 7.17
CA LEU A 140 -9.84 2.55 6.14
C LEU A 140 -9.59 3.56 5.03
N VAL A 141 -8.35 4.01 4.92
CA VAL A 141 -7.85 4.70 3.72
C VAL A 141 -7.12 3.67 2.86
N HIS A 142 -7.58 3.48 1.63
CA HIS A 142 -6.99 2.49 0.73
C HIS A 142 -6.47 3.15 -0.53
N VAL A 143 -5.14 3.12 -0.69
CA VAL A 143 -4.41 3.66 -1.84
C VAL A 143 -3.96 2.51 -2.72
N HIS A 144 -4.34 2.50 -4.00
CA HIS A 144 -3.92 1.46 -4.93
C HIS A 144 -3.90 1.97 -6.37
N PRO A 145 -2.91 1.58 -7.23
CA PRO A 145 -2.84 2.05 -8.61
C PRO A 145 -3.91 1.43 -9.52
N ASP A 146 -4.42 0.26 -9.17
CA ASP A 146 -5.53 -0.38 -9.88
C ASP A 146 -6.86 -0.05 -9.18
N PRO A 147 -7.74 0.74 -9.81
CA PRO A 147 -9.02 1.11 -9.22
C PRO A 147 -9.95 -0.10 -8.99
N SER A 148 -9.72 -1.22 -9.67
CA SER A 148 -10.51 -2.44 -9.47
C SER A 148 -10.21 -3.17 -8.16
N GLU A 149 -9.11 -2.85 -7.49
CA GLU A 149 -8.79 -3.36 -6.16
C GLU A 149 -9.46 -2.55 -5.04
N LEU A 150 -9.80 -1.27 -5.31
CA LEU A 150 -10.48 -0.42 -4.34
C LEU A 150 -11.93 -0.87 -4.16
N GLY A 151 -12.28 -1.26 -2.94
CA GLY A 151 -13.62 -1.79 -2.63
C GLY A 151 -13.83 -3.26 -3.00
N ARG A 152 -12.81 -3.98 -3.46
CA ARG A 152 -12.94 -5.38 -3.88
C ARG A 152 -13.21 -6.34 -2.73
N VAL A 153 -12.59 -6.14 -1.60
CA VAL A 153 -12.76 -6.94 -0.37
C VAL A 153 -13.24 -6.09 0.77
N TYR A 154 -12.59 -4.96 0.98
CA TYR A 154 -12.87 -4.04 2.07
C TYR A 154 -13.54 -2.78 1.54
N HIS A 155 -14.58 -2.33 2.21
CA HIS A 155 -15.12 -0.99 1.98
C HIS A 155 -14.13 0.04 2.56
N ALA A 156 -13.55 0.87 1.69
CA ALA A 156 -12.69 1.96 2.13
C ALA A 156 -13.51 3.23 2.37
N ASP A 157 -13.29 3.87 3.51
CA ASP A 157 -13.88 5.19 3.82
C ASP A 157 -13.30 6.26 2.89
N LEU A 158 -12.01 6.13 2.55
CA LEU A 158 -11.34 6.98 1.59
C LEU A 158 -10.52 6.13 0.60
N PRO A 159 -11.09 5.79 -0.58
CA PRO A 159 -10.33 5.16 -1.65
C PRO A 159 -9.53 6.20 -2.43
N ILE A 160 -8.26 5.92 -2.71
CA ILE A 160 -7.36 6.78 -3.49
C ILE A 160 -6.73 5.95 -4.61
N CYS A 161 -7.04 6.27 -5.86
CA CYS A 161 -6.35 5.68 -7.01
C CYS A 161 -5.07 6.47 -7.26
N ALA A 162 -3.91 5.85 -7.09
CA ALA A 162 -2.63 6.50 -7.28
C ALA A 162 -1.48 5.49 -7.40
N ASP A 163 -0.45 5.86 -8.15
CA ASP A 163 0.86 5.22 -8.13
C ASP A 163 1.56 5.45 -6.79
N MET A 164 2.32 4.45 -6.33
CA MET A 164 2.97 4.51 -5.01
C MET A 164 4.02 5.62 -4.92
N GLY A 165 4.72 5.89 -6.04
CA GLY A 165 5.71 6.96 -6.12
C GLY A 165 5.07 8.35 -6.00
N GLU A 166 4.03 8.58 -6.80
CA GLU A 166 3.28 9.83 -6.82
C GLU A 166 2.58 10.10 -5.48
N PHE A 167 1.96 9.07 -4.91
CA PHE A 167 1.34 9.17 -3.59
C PHE A 167 2.36 9.52 -2.51
N ALA A 168 3.48 8.78 -2.45
CA ALA A 168 4.50 8.97 -1.42
C ALA A 168 5.14 10.36 -1.50
N GLU A 169 5.42 10.85 -2.71
CA GLU A 169 5.98 12.19 -2.92
C GLU A 169 4.97 13.28 -2.51
N MET A 170 3.71 13.12 -2.86
CA MET A 170 2.67 14.10 -2.53
C MET A 170 2.44 14.20 -1.02
N VAL A 171 2.34 13.09 -0.30
CA VAL A 171 2.14 13.14 1.16
C VAL A 171 3.38 13.61 1.92
N ASP A 172 4.59 13.36 1.39
CA ASP A 172 5.84 13.89 1.96
C ASP A 172 5.97 15.40 1.75
N GLY A 173 5.54 15.89 0.59
CA GLY A 173 5.57 17.33 0.26
C GLY A 173 4.35 18.13 0.75
N TRP A 174 3.35 17.48 1.33
CA TRP A 174 2.13 18.16 1.76
C TRP A 174 2.40 19.12 2.92
N SER A 175 1.97 20.34 2.76
CA SER A 175 1.94 21.38 3.81
C SER A 175 0.50 21.91 3.92
N ASP A 176 -0.02 21.90 5.14
CA ASP A 176 -1.31 22.52 5.47
C ASP A 176 -1.30 24.05 5.21
#